data_17c41085413ab27845c991836c481ee0
#
_entry.id   17c41085413ab27845c991836c481ee0
#
_cell.length_a   1.000
_cell.length_b   1.000
_cell.length_c   1.000
_cell.angle_alpha   90.00
_cell.angle_beta   90.00
_cell.angle_gamma   90.00
#
_symmetry.space_group_name_H-M   'P 1'
#
loop_
_entity.id
_entity.type
_entity.pdbx_description
1 polymer ?
#
loop_
_entity_poly.entity_id
_entity_poly.type
_entity_poly.pdbx_seq_one_letter_code
_entity_poly.pdbx_strand_id
1 'polypeptide(L)'
;MLDTLLELDRSLLLFFNQGHTLYWDQVMWIYTGKLVWIPLILSMVYVAFRCGGWREGVWFVLVAGLVALLCDQFSSSVCKPFFERYRPARDPDFSSMVTIVNGYRGGMFGFFSSHAANAAGIVVYTALIFRNKLYAATAVLWALLTCYS
;
A
#
# COMPACT_ATOMS: atom_id res chain seq x y z
N MET A 1 -25.85 -11.98 6.91
CA MET A 1 -25.18 -11.23 5.80
C MET A 1 -23.84 -10.60 6.24
N LEU A 2 -23.79 -9.85 7.34
CA LEU A 2 -22.53 -9.30 7.85
C LEU A 2 -21.56 -10.42 8.28
N ASP A 3 -22.05 -11.42 9.01
CA ASP A 3 -21.25 -12.57 9.45
C ASP A 3 -20.67 -13.35 8.27
N THR A 4 -21.45 -13.57 7.23
CA THR A 4 -21.00 -14.23 5.99
C THR A 4 -19.89 -13.45 5.29
N LEU A 5 -19.94 -12.11 5.30
CA LEU A 5 -18.88 -11.26 4.75
C LEU A 5 -17.62 -11.31 5.58
N LEU A 6 -17.74 -11.35 6.92
CA LEU A 6 -16.61 -11.50 7.83
C LEU A 6 -15.93 -12.86 7.70
N GLU A 7 -16.71 -13.93 7.55
CA GLU A 7 -16.17 -15.28 7.28
C GLU A 7 -15.45 -15.35 5.94
N LEU A 8 -16.01 -14.74 4.89
CA LEU A 8 -15.37 -14.67 3.59
C LEU A 8 -14.05 -13.90 3.65
N ASP A 9 -14.03 -12.76 4.31
CA ASP A 9 -12.85 -11.94 4.50
C ASP A 9 -11.74 -12.72 5.25
N ARG A 10 -12.09 -13.40 6.34
CA ARG A 10 -11.14 -14.24 7.10
C ARG A 10 -10.62 -15.42 6.28
N SER A 11 -11.49 -16.09 5.52
CA SER A 11 -11.09 -17.21 4.68
C SER A 11 -10.18 -16.80 3.53
N LEU A 12 -10.45 -15.66 2.88
CA LEU A 12 -9.57 -15.09 1.86
C LEU A 12 -8.21 -14.71 2.43
N LEU A 13 -8.19 -14.09 3.60
CA LEU A 13 -6.94 -13.71 4.25
C LEU A 13 -6.10 -14.96 4.59
N LEU A 14 -6.70 -16.00 5.15
CA LEU A 14 -6.01 -17.26 5.45
C LEU A 14 -5.52 -17.94 4.18
N PHE A 15 -6.30 -17.95 3.11
CA PHE A 15 -5.90 -18.52 1.82
C PHE A 15 -4.61 -17.86 1.30
N PHE A 16 -4.51 -16.53 1.34
CA PHE A 16 -3.30 -15.83 0.94
C PHE A 16 -2.16 -15.96 1.96
N ASN A 17 -2.46 -16.03 3.24
CA ASN A 17 -1.45 -16.16 4.29
C ASN A 17 -0.85 -17.57 4.37
N GLN A 18 -1.63 -18.63 4.05
CA GLN A 18 -1.13 -20.01 4.05
C GLN A 18 -0.19 -20.33 2.90
N GLY A 19 -0.21 -19.59 1.80
CA GLY A 19 0.69 -19.75 0.66
C GLY A 19 2.12 -19.23 0.90
N HIS A 20 2.46 -18.86 2.14
CA HIS A 20 3.76 -18.31 2.46
C HIS A 20 4.88 -19.37 2.37
N THR A 21 6.06 -18.94 1.95
CA THR A 21 7.32 -19.70 2.02
C THR A 21 8.39 -18.77 2.57
N LEU A 22 9.41 -19.33 3.23
CA LEU A 22 10.51 -18.52 3.78
C LEU A 22 11.15 -17.60 2.72
N TYR A 23 11.27 -18.07 1.49
CA TYR A 23 11.79 -17.27 0.39
C TYR A 23 10.84 -16.12 0.03
N TRP A 24 9.53 -16.43 -0.13
CA TRP A 24 8.54 -15.43 -0.52
C TRP A 24 8.31 -14.38 0.56
N ASP A 25 8.34 -14.80 1.82
CA ASP A 25 8.25 -13.91 2.98
C ASP A 25 9.40 -12.88 2.99
N GLN A 26 10.63 -13.32 2.71
CA GLN A 26 11.76 -12.41 2.63
C GLN A 26 11.66 -11.45 1.43
N VAL A 27 11.23 -11.95 0.27
CA VAL A 27 10.99 -11.10 -0.91
C VAL A 27 9.95 -10.02 -0.60
N MET A 28 8.81 -10.39 -0.01
CA MET A 28 7.77 -9.44 0.36
C MET A 28 8.19 -8.48 1.47
N TRP A 29 8.97 -8.95 2.43
CA TRP A 29 9.55 -8.09 3.46
C TRP A 29 10.48 -7.02 2.89
N ILE A 30 11.34 -7.38 1.94
CA ILE A 30 12.21 -6.43 1.24
C ILE A 30 11.36 -5.49 0.38
N TYR A 31 10.37 -6.02 -0.36
CA TYR A 31 9.50 -5.25 -1.25
C TYR A 31 8.71 -4.17 -0.50
N THR A 32 8.20 -4.45 0.69
CA THR A 32 7.52 -3.46 1.55
C THR A 32 8.48 -2.49 2.22
N GLY A 33 9.77 -2.78 2.18
CA GLY A 33 10.82 -1.94 2.75
C GLY A 33 10.92 -0.58 2.07
N LYS A 34 11.08 0.49 2.84
CA LYS A 34 11.16 1.87 2.33
C LYS A 34 12.25 2.08 1.27
N LEU A 35 13.35 1.34 1.35
CA LEU A 35 14.49 1.48 0.45
C LEU A 35 14.19 1.09 -1.00
N VAL A 36 13.31 0.11 -1.22
CA VAL A 36 12.92 -0.35 -2.56
C VAL A 36 12.13 0.71 -3.33
N TRP A 37 11.46 1.60 -2.61
CA TRP A 37 10.64 2.66 -3.20
C TRP A 37 11.45 3.87 -3.64
N ILE A 38 12.61 4.09 -3.04
CA ILE A 38 13.45 5.26 -3.35
C ILE A 38 13.84 5.34 -4.83
N PRO A 39 14.34 4.30 -5.51
CA PRO A 39 14.68 4.37 -6.93
C PRO A 39 13.46 4.69 -7.81
N LEU A 40 12.28 4.13 -7.47
CA LEU A 40 11.04 4.39 -8.20
C LEU A 40 10.64 5.86 -8.07
N ILE A 41 10.62 6.40 -6.85
CA ILE A 41 10.29 7.81 -6.59
C ILE A 41 11.28 8.73 -7.32
N LEU A 42 12.58 8.45 -7.23
CA LEU A 42 13.61 9.25 -7.89
C LEU A 42 13.46 9.22 -9.42
N SER A 43 13.10 8.07 -10.02
CA SER A 43 12.85 7.98 -11.46
C SER A 43 11.65 8.80 -11.90
N MET A 44 10.55 8.78 -11.14
CA MET A 44 9.36 9.60 -11.42
C MET A 44 9.68 11.10 -11.35
N VAL A 45 10.40 11.51 -10.30
CA VAL A 45 10.86 12.90 -10.11
C VAL A 45 11.77 13.30 -11.27
N TYR A 46 12.74 12.47 -11.63
CA TYR A 46 13.63 12.74 -12.76
C TYR A 46 12.87 12.94 -14.07
N VAL A 47 11.90 12.07 -14.39
CA VAL A 47 11.06 12.18 -15.58
C VAL A 47 10.25 13.49 -15.56
N ALA A 48 9.66 13.85 -14.42
CA ALA A 48 8.90 15.08 -14.29
C ALA A 48 9.75 16.33 -14.57
N PHE A 49 10.96 16.39 -14.05
CA PHE A 49 11.89 17.51 -14.33
C PHE A 49 12.41 17.52 -15.77
N ARG A 50 12.66 16.34 -16.34
CA ARG A 50 13.19 16.23 -17.71
C ARG A 50 12.15 16.57 -18.78
N CYS A 51 10.90 16.15 -18.59
CA CYS A 51 9.84 16.35 -19.58
C CYS A 51 9.09 17.67 -19.40
N GLY A 52 8.89 18.10 -18.14
CA GLY A 52 8.11 19.30 -17.80
C GLY A 52 8.98 20.55 -17.51
N GLY A 53 10.28 20.37 -17.31
CA GLY A 53 11.16 21.45 -16.85
C GLY A 53 11.04 21.71 -15.35
N TRP A 54 11.75 22.74 -14.86
CA TRP A 54 11.89 23.00 -13.42
C TRP A 54 10.57 23.28 -12.71
N ARG A 55 9.74 24.14 -13.27
CA ARG A 55 8.45 24.53 -12.64
C ARG A 55 7.51 23.33 -12.48
N GLU A 56 7.32 22.57 -13.53
CA GLU A 56 6.45 21.39 -13.54
C GLU A 56 7.02 20.29 -12.61
N GLY A 57 8.34 20.10 -12.62
CA GLY A 57 8.99 19.17 -11.72
C GLY A 57 8.77 19.50 -10.24
N VAL A 58 8.87 20.78 -9.86
CA VAL A 58 8.58 21.24 -8.50
C VAL A 58 7.11 21.02 -8.14
N TRP A 59 6.18 21.40 -9.01
CA TRP A 59 4.76 21.15 -8.79
C TRP A 59 4.43 19.66 -8.67
N PHE A 60 5.05 18.84 -9.51
CA PHE A 60 4.91 17.38 -9.42
C PHE A 60 5.27 16.85 -8.03
N VAL A 61 6.42 17.26 -7.49
CA VAL A 61 6.88 16.83 -6.17
C VAL A 61 5.97 17.33 -5.06
N LEU A 62 5.56 18.59 -5.11
CA LEU A 62 4.68 19.18 -4.09
C LEU A 62 3.31 18.49 -4.05
N VAL A 63 2.71 18.27 -5.23
CA VAL A 63 1.38 17.61 -5.30
C VAL A 63 1.50 16.13 -4.95
N ALA A 64 2.55 15.42 -5.38
CA ALA A 64 2.77 14.03 -4.97
C ALA A 64 2.91 13.89 -3.46
N GLY A 65 3.67 14.79 -2.82
CA GLY A 65 3.80 14.87 -1.36
C GLY A 65 2.47 15.15 -0.67
N LEU A 66 1.67 16.06 -1.21
CA LEU A 66 0.34 16.37 -0.69
C LEU A 66 -0.62 15.17 -0.81
N VAL A 67 -0.61 14.48 -1.96
CA VAL A 67 -1.42 13.25 -2.16
C VAL A 67 -1.04 12.20 -1.13
N ALA A 68 0.25 11.92 -0.96
CA ALA A 68 0.72 10.93 0.02
C ALA A 68 0.32 11.34 1.45
N LEU A 69 0.49 12.61 1.82
CA LEU A 69 0.08 13.13 3.12
C LEU A 69 -1.42 12.96 3.36
N LEU A 70 -2.25 13.35 2.40
CA LEU A 70 -3.71 13.23 2.53
C LEU A 70 -4.17 11.78 2.61
N CYS A 71 -3.61 10.89 1.78
CA CYS A 71 -3.92 9.45 1.82
C CYS A 71 -3.53 8.84 3.18
N ASP A 72 -2.35 9.16 3.69
CA ASP A 72 -1.90 8.64 4.99
C ASP A 72 -2.74 9.19 6.15
N GLN A 73 -2.99 10.50 6.19
CA GLN A 73 -3.80 11.14 7.23
C GLN A 73 -5.25 10.64 7.19
N PHE A 74 -5.85 10.51 6.01
CA PHE A 74 -7.21 9.99 5.89
C PHE A 74 -7.29 8.53 6.38
N SER A 75 -6.34 7.68 5.97
CA SER A 75 -6.28 6.30 6.47
C SER A 75 -6.04 6.21 7.97
N SER A 76 -5.00 6.91 8.48
CA SER A 76 -4.53 6.71 9.86
C SER A 76 -5.32 7.49 10.90
N SER A 77 -5.77 8.71 10.58
CA SER A 77 -6.43 9.60 11.54
C SER A 77 -7.96 9.57 11.45
N VAL A 78 -8.52 9.16 10.31
CA VAL A 78 -9.98 9.10 10.12
C VAL A 78 -10.48 7.67 10.10
N CYS A 79 -10.01 6.86 9.14
CA CYS A 79 -10.60 5.54 8.91
C CYS A 79 -10.26 4.53 10.02
N LYS A 80 -9.00 4.44 10.45
CA LYS A 80 -8.62 3.48 11.48
C LYS A 80 -9.30 3.71 12.81
N PRO A 81 -9.42 4.96 13.35
CA PRO A 81 -10.18 5.20 14.57
C PRO A 81 -11.70 5.03 14.39
N PHE A 82 -12.23 5.32 13.18
CA PHE A 82 -13.66 5.20 12.92
C PHE A 82 -14.14 3.75 12.85
N PHE A 83 -13.37 2.88 12.18
CA PHE A 83 -13.75 1.47 12.00
C PHE A 83 -13.26 0.58 13.14
N GLU A 84 -12.25 0.98 13.89
CA GLU A 84 -11.64 0.25 15.01
C GLU A 84 -11.39 -1.23 14.73
N ARG A 85 -11.22 -1.59 13.45
CA ARG A 85 -10.99 -2.97 13.02
C ARG A 85 -9.58 -3.40 13.35
N TYR A 86 -9.43 -4.41 14.20
CA TYR A 86 -8.14 -4.99 14.53
C TYR A 86 -7.40 -5.50 13.30
N ARG A 87 -6.09 -5.36 13.32
CA ARG A 87 -5.25 -6.10 12.37
C ARG A 87 -5.35 -7.60 12.64
N PRO A 88 -5.30 -8.47 11.60
CA PRO A 88 -5.34 -9.93 11.79
C PRO A 88 -4.33 -10.43 12.80
N ALA A 89 -3.11 -9.88 12.83
CA ALA A 89 -2.05 -10.20 13.78
C ALA A 89 -2.31 -9.66 15.21
N ARG A 90 -3.34 -8.84 15.43
CA ARG A 90 -3.72 -8.23 16.71
C ARG A 90 -5.13 -8.63 17.15
N ASP A 91 -5.91 -9.29 16.31
CA ASP A 91 -7.24 -9.78 16.62
C ASP A 91 -7.15 -10.89 17.69
N PRO A 92 -7.81 -10.77 18.87
CA PRO A 92 -7.72 -11.74 19.94
C PRO A 92 -8.13 -13.16 19.50
N ASP A 93 -9.14 -13.28 18.66
CA ASP A 93 -9.72 -14.55 18.25
C ASP A 93 -9.04 -15.17 17.01
N PHE A 94 -8.34 -14.34 16.23
CA PHE A 94 -7.85 -14.74 14.91
C PHE A 94 -6.33 -14.74 14.78
N SER A 95 -5.61 -14.01 15.64
CA SER A 95 -4.15 -13.83 15.54
C SER A 95 -3.33 -15.11 15.63
N SER A 96 -3.86 -16.15 16.28
CA SER A 96 -3.19 -17.45 16.40
C SER A 96 -3.16 -18.25 15.08
N MET A 97 -4.04 -17.90 14.13
CA MET A 97 -4.17 -18.56 12.82
C MET A 97 -3.34 -17.88 11.72
N VAL A 98 -2.77 -16.71 12.02
CA VAL A 98 -2.05 -15.87 11.03
C VAL A 98 -0.55 -16.03 11.22
N THR A 99 0.14 -16.38 10.13
CA THR A 99 1.61 -16.40 10.12
C THR A 99 2.14 -14.96 10.05
N ILE A 100 3.04 -14.64 10.99
CA ILE A 100 3.63 -13.31 11.14
C ILE A 100 5.08 -13.35 10.71
N VAL A 101 5.42 -12.60 9.65
CA VAL A 101 6.79 -12.51 9.14
C VAL A 101 7.63 -11.63 10.06
N ASN A 102 8.82 -12.11 10.44
CA ASN A 102 9.80 -11.40 11.29
C ASN A 102 9.23 -10.82 12.60
N GLY A 103 8.12 -11.36 13.10
CA GLY A 103 7.48 -10.90 14.35
C GLY A 103 6.80 -9.54 14.26
N TYR A 104 6.69 -8.95 13.07
CA TYR A 104 6.11 -7.62 12.88
C TYR A 104 4.58 -7.66 12.91
N ARG A 105 3.98 -7.11 13.97
CA ARG A 105 2.52 -7.09 14.16
C ARG A 105 1.85 -5.77 13.75
N GLY A 106 2.64 -4.73 13.49
CA GLY A 106 2.12 -3.39 13.18
C GLY A 106 1.31 -2.74 14.31
N GLY A 107 0.55 -1.70 13.97
CA GLY A 107 -0.36 -1.01 14.91
C GLY A 107 -1.61 -1.85 15.23
N MET A 108 -2.45 -1.36 16.16
CA MET A 108 -3.64 -2.06 16.62
C MET A 108 -4.70 -2.20 15.52
N PHE A 109 -5.07 -1.11 14.87
CA PHE A 109 -6.09 -1.08 13.83
C PHE A 109 -5.49 -1.16 12.43
N GLY A 110 -6.19 -1.85 11.52
CA GLY A 110 -5.70 -2.21 10.19
C GLY A 110 -6.51 -1.69 9.01
N PHE A 111 -7.77 -1.35 9.17
CA PHE A 111 -8.65 -0.94 8.08
C PHE A 111 -8.62 0.58 7.87
N PHE A 112 -8.30 1.02 6.69
CA PHE A 112 -7.64 0.32 5.59
C PHE A 112 -6.12 0.60 5.60
N SER A 113 -5.35 -0.14 4.81
CA SER A 113 -3.89 -0.03 4.78
C SER A 113 -3.43 1.35 4.26
N SER A 114 -2.63 2.07 5.06
CA SER A 114 -2.01 3.33 4.63
C SER A 114 -1.08 3.15 3.43
N HIS A 115 -0.38 2.00 3.33
CA HIS A 115 0.46 1.69 2.18
C HIS A 115 -0.37 1.53 0.90
N ALA A 116 -1.50 0.82 0.98
CA ALA A 116 -2.41 0.66 -0.14
C ALA A 116 -3.02 2.00 -0.57
N ALA A 117 -3.43 2.84 0.39
CA ALA A 117 -3.95 4.17 0.13
C ALA A 117 -2.93 5.06 -0.59
N ASN A 118 -1.70 5.10 -0.09
CA ASN A 118 -0.61 5.87 -0.68
C ASN A 118 -0.24 5.34 -2.08
N ALA A 119 -0.16 4.02 -2.26
CA ALA A 119 0.09 3.43 -3.57
C ALA A 119 -1.00 3.80 -4.58
N ALA A 120 -2.27 3.65 -4.22
CA ALA A 120 -3.40 4.00 -5.08
C ALA A 120 -3.40 5.50 -5.42
N GLY A 121 -3.21 6.38 -4.44
CA GLY A 121 -3.15 7.83 -4.64
C GLY A 121 -2.03 8.25 -5.59
N ILE A 122 -0.83 7.73 -5.40
CA ILE A 122 0.33 8.02 -6.28
C ILE A 122 0.12 7.45 -7.68
N VAL A 123 -0.44 6.24 -7.82
CA VAL A 123 -0.72 5.64 -9.13
C VAL A 123 -1.74 6.48 -9.90
N VAL A 124 -2.85 6.88 -9.26
CA VAL A 124 -3.85 7.73 -9.91
C VAL A 124 -3.24 9.07 -10.32
N TYR A 125 -2.55 9.73 -9.41
CA TYR A 125 -1.91 11.01 -9.68
C TYR A 125 -0.93 10.94 -10.87
N THR A 126 0.00 10.01 -10.83
CA THR A 126 1.03 9.88 -11.87
C THR A 126 0.47 9.39 -13.20
N ALA A 127 -0.56 8.52 -13.21
CA ALA A 127 -1.24 8.09 -14.42
C ALA A 127 -1.96 9.26 -15.13
N LEU A 128 -2.55 10.19 -14.37
CA LEU A 128 -3.18 11.40 -14.90
C LEU A 128 -2.15 12.37 -15.50
N ILE A 129 -0.96 12.47 -14.91
CA ILE A 129 0.12 13.34 -15.40
C ILE A 129 0.80 12.75 -16.64
N PHE A 130 1.22 11.49 -16.57
CA PHE A 130 1.99 10.88 -17.66
C PHE A 130 1.16 10.44 -18.86
N ARG A 131 -0.15 10.23 -18.68
CA ARG A 131 -1.13 9.87 -19.72
C ARG A 131 -0.67 8.71 -20.63
N ASN A 132 0.12 7.80 -20.12
CA ASN A 132 0.64 6.66 -20.85
C ASN A 132 -0.05 5.39 -20.36
N LYS A 133 -0.72 4.66 -21.27
CA LYS A 133 -1.49 3.44 -20.91
C LYS A 133 -0.61 2.32 -20.38
N LEU A 134 0.58 2.13 -20.94
CA LEU A 134 1.52 1.10 -20.46
C LEU A 134 2.02 1.43 -19.06
N TYR A 135 2.40 2.69 -18.83
CA TYR A 135 2.75 3.17 -17.50
C TYR A 135 1.61 2.94 -16.50
N ALA A 136 0.39 3.35 -16.85
CA ALA A 136 -0.77 3.18 -15.96
C ALA A 136 -1.01 1.70 -15.62
N ALA A 137 -0.92 0.80 -16.60
CA ALA A 137 -1.09 -0.64 -16.37
C ALA A 137 0.00 -1.20 -15.43
N THR A 138 1.27 -0.84 -15.65
CA THR A 138 2.38 -1.27 -14.77
C THR A 138 2.27 -0.70 -13.37
N ALA A 139 1.85 0.57 -13.24
CA ALA A 139 1.65 1.22 -11.97
C ALA A 139 0.48 0.62 -11.18
N VAL A 140 -0.63 0.26 -11.84
CA VAL A 140 -1.74 -0.47 -11.22
C VAL A 140 -1.31 -1.84 -10.74
N LEU A 141 -0.57 -2.60 -11.56
CA LEU A 141 -0.04 -3.91 -11.15
C LEU A 141 0.86 -3.78 -9.91
N TRP A 142 1.71 -2.78 -9.89
CA TRP A 142 2.56 -2.47 -8.75
C TRP A 142 1.74 -2.12 -7.49
N ALA A 143 0.67 -1.33 -7.61
CA ALA A 143 -0.22 -1.03 -6.49
C ALA A 143 -0.93 -2.28 -5.96
N LEU A 144 -1.38 -3.18 -6.85
CA LEU A 144 -1.98 -4.46 -6.46
C LEU A 144 -1.00 -5.35 -5.68
N LEU A 145 0.27 -5.42 -6.12
CA LEU A 145 1.31 -6.12 -5.36
C LEU A 145 1.55 -5.50 -3.98
N THR A 146 1.47 -4.17 -3.88
CA THR A 146 1.55 -3.46 -2.60
C THR A 146 0.35 -3.74 -1.70
N CYS A 147 -0.83 -3.93 -2.26
CA CYS A 147 -2.01 -4.33 -1.48
C CYS A 147 -1.91 -5.77 -0.97
N TYR A 148 -1.20 -6.64 -1.70
CA TYR A 148 -0.96 -8.03 -1.29
C TYR A 148 0.10 -8.14 -0.17
N SER A 149 1.09 -7.26 -0.14
CA SER A 149 2.19 -7.28 0.83
C SER A 149 1.76 -6.72 2.20
#